data_f828d87eac43b7fc5d71fea580a2db81
#
_entry.id   f828d87eac43b7fc5d71fea580a2db81
#
_cell.length_a   1.000
_cell.length_b   1.000
_cell.length_c   1.000
_cell.angle_alpha   90.00
_cell.angle_beta   90.00
_cell.angle_gamma   90.00
#
_symmetry.space_group_name_H-M   'P 1'
#
loop_
_entity.id
_entity.type
_entity.pdbx_description
1 polymer ?
#
loop_
_entity_poly.entity_id
_entity_poly.type
_entity_poly.pdbx_seq_one_letter_code
_entity_poly.pdbx_strand_id
1 'polypeptide(L)'
;MNAPAYLVLTTAHFDRLLKKLASKHPEFNDRFTEAAAILSMDPYNKSFKYQIKKLRDVAAGEGQFRLRSGRFRIRYDIVEREVVLQYCGLRREDTY
;
A
#
# COMPACT_ATOMS: atom_id res chain seq x y z
N MET A 1 -3.92 13.73 20.43
CA MET A 1 -4.06 13.25 19.04
C MET A 1 -2.71 13.35 18.33
N ASN A 2 -2.28 12.27 17.73
CA ASN A 2 -0.98 12.21 17.09
C ASN A 2 -1.07 12.58 15.62
N ALA A 3 -0.16 13.45 15.17
CA ALA A 3 -0.01 13.71 13.75
C ALA A 3 0.55 12.45 13.07
N PRO A 4 0.23 12.22 11.80
CA PRO A 4 0.84 11.11 11.06
C PRO A 4 2.35 11.27 11.03
N ALA A 5 3.07 10.16 11.25
CA ALA A 5 4.53 10.15 11.23
C ALA A 5 5.08 10.15 9.80
N TYR A 6 4.30 9.71 8.84
CA TYR A 6 4.72 9.55 7.45
C TYR A 6 3.74 10.23 6.50
N LEU A 7 4.29 10.74 5.41
CA LEU A 7 3.48 11.30 4.33
C LEU A 7 3.26 10.20 3.28
N VAL A 8 2.01 9.89 2.98
CA VAL A 8 1.68 8.87 1.99
C VAL A 8 1.49 9.51 0.63
N LEU A 9 2.30 9.08 -0.33
CA LEU A 9 2.31 9.61 -1.69
C LEU A 9 1.96 8.51 -2.68
N THR A 10 1.39 8.88 -3.81
CA THR A 10 1.11 7.93 -4.88
C THR A 10 1.93 8.27 -6.11
N THR A 11 2.16 7.24 -6.95
CA THR A 11 2.77 7.44 -8.26
C THR A 11 1.66 7.54 -9.30
N ALA A 12 1.99 8.07 -10.48
CA ALA A 12 1.03 8.12 -11.59
C ALA A 12 0.58 6.70 -11.96
N HIS A 13 1.50 5.74 -11.92
CA HIS A 13 1.17 4.35 -12.18
C HIS A 13 0.17 3.81 -11.15
N PHE A 14 0.41 4.09 -9.87
CA PHE A 14 -0.51 3.68 -8.82
C PHE A 14 -1.89 4.29 -9.01
N ASP A 15 -1.94 5.58 -9.34
CA ASP A 15 -3.21 6.28 -9.53
C ASP A 15 -4.04 5.65 -10.64
N ARG A 16 -3.39 5.24 -11.73
CA ARG A 16 -4.08 4.57 -12.83
C ARG A 16 -4.62 3.20 -12.40
N LEU A 17 -3.82 2.45 -11.64
CA LEU A 17 -4.26 1.16 -11.12
C LEU A 17 -5.40 1.30 -10.14
N LEU A 18 -5.32 2.30 -9.27
CA LEU A 18 -6.37 2.58 -8.28
C LEU A 18 -7.70 2.87 -8.97
N LYS A 19 -7.67 3.74 -9.96
CA LYS A 19 -8.87 4.12 -10.69
C LYS A 19 -9.50 2.92 -11.38
N LYS A 20 -8.68 2.11 -12.04
CA LYS A 20 -9.14 0.91 -12.73
C LYS A 20 -9.71 -0.12 -11.75
N LEU A 21 -9.01 -0.34 -10.66
CA LEU A 21 -9.43 -1.31 -9.65
C LEU A 21 -10.72 -0.88 -8.97
N ALA A 22 -10.83 0.39 -8.59
CA ALA A 22 -12.02 0.91 -7.93
C ALA A 22 -13.25 0.91 -8.83
N SER A 23 -13.06 1.03 -10.15
CA SER A 23 -14.20 0.99 -11.06
C SER A 23 -14.83 -0.40 -11.12
N LYS A 24 -14.03 -1.45 -10.94
CA LYS A 24 -14.51 -2.84 -10.92
C LYS A 24 -14.88 -3.30 -9.51
N HIS A 25 -14.25 -2.73 -8.50
CA HIS A 25 -14.42 -3.11 -7.11
C HIS A 25 -14.56 -1.85 -6.26
N PRO A 26 -15.76 -1.23 -6.24
CA PRO A 26 -15.95 0.04 -5.51
C PRO A 26 -15.58 -0.02 -4.03
N GLU A 27 -15.68 -1.21 -3.43
CA GLU A 27 -15.30 -1.39 -2.03
C GLU A 27 -13.82 -1.10 -1.79
N PHE A 28 -13.00 -1.09 -2.84
CA PHE A 28 -11.57 -0.79 -2.67
C PHE A 28 -11.34 0.65 -2.22
N ASN A 29 -12.25 1.56 -2.51
CA ASN A 29 -12.09 2.94 -2.04
C ASN A 29 -12.00 3.00 -0.51
N ASP A 30 -12.83 2.25 0.20
CA ASP A 30 -12.78 2.20 1.65
C ASP A 30 -11.52 1.50 2.13
N ARG A 31 -11.15 0.41 1.47
CA ARG A 31 -9.93 -0.31 1.81
C ARG A 31 -8.69 0.56 1.62
N PHE A 32 -8.67 1.34 0.55
CA PHE A 32 -7.57 2.24 0.28
C PHE A 32 -7.48 3.33 1.35
N THR A 33 -8.61 3.90 1.76
CA THR A 33 -8.64 4.92 2.81
C THR A 33 -8.07 4.37 4.11
N GLU A 34 -8.48 3.16 4.48
CA GLU A 34 -7.94 2.50 5.68
C GLU A 34 -6.44 2.24 5.54
N ALA A 35 -6.03 1.73 4.38
CA ALA A 35 -4.62 1.42 4.13
C ALA A 35 -3.75 2.67 4.21
N ALA A 36 -4.22 3.78 3.65
CA ALA A 36 -3.47 5.03 3.70
C ALA A 36 -3.30 5.50 5.15
N ALA A 37 -4.33 5.36 5.96
CA ALA A 37 -4.26 5.72 7.38
C ALA A 37 -3.25 4.83 8.12
N ILE A 38 -3.28 3.52 7.87
CA ILE A 38 -2.34 2.58 8.48
C ILE A 38 -0.90 2.94 8.09
N LEU A 39 -0.67 3.18 6.81
CA LEU A 39 0.68 3.43 6.31
C LEU A 39 1.22 4.80 6.73
N SER A 40 0.35 5.75 7.02
CA SER A 40 0.80 7.04 7.55
C SER A 40 1.30 6.92 8.99
N MET A 41 0.91 5.87 9.70
CA MET A 41 1.26 5.67 11.10
C MET A 41 2.29 4.57 11.32
N ASP A 42 2.19 3.46 10.59
CA ASP A 42 2.98 2.27 10.90
C ASP A 42 3.39 1.48 9.65
N PRO A 43 4.11 2.11 8.71
CA PRO A 43 4.46 1.43 7.45
C PRO A 43 5.46 0.27 7.62
N TYR A 44 6.17 0.21 8.74
CA TYR A 44 7.09 -0.90 9.05
C TYR A 44 6.40 -2.00 9.85
N ASN A 45 5.12 -1.81 10.21
CA ASN A 45 4.37 -2.78 11.02
C ASN A 45 5.06 -3.07 12.37
N LYS A 46 5.57 -2.04 13.02
CA LYS A 46 6.22 -2.20 14.32
C LYS A 46 5.25 -2.69 15.39
N SER A 47 3.97 -2.39 15.21
CA SER A 47 2.94 -2.85 16.13
C SER A 47 2.57 -4.32 15.94
N PHE A 48 2.93 -4.93 14.81
CA PHE A 48 2.56 -6.29 14.41
C PHE A 48 1.05 -6.48 14.27
N LYS A 49 0.30 -5.39 14.06
CA LYS A 49 -1.16 -5.46 13.95
C LYS A 49 -1.66 -5.72 12.54
N TYR A 50 -0.82 -5.50 11.54
CA TYR A 50 -1.25 -5.49 10.15
C TYR A 50 -0.56 -6.58 9.35
N GLN A 51 -1.12 -6.89 8.18
CA GLN A 51 -0.53 -7.88 7.29
C GLN A 51 0.44 -7.19 6.33
N ILE A 52 1.54 -6.74 6.88
CA ILE A 52 2.60 -6.06 6.13
C ILE A 52 3.82 -6.98 6.10
N LYS A 53 4.43 -7.10 4.93
CA LYS A 53 5.62 -7.91 4.74
C LYS A 53 6.61 -7.18 3.87
N LYS A 54 7.89 -7.23 4.25
CA LYS A 54 8.96 -6.75 3.38
C LYS A 54 9.31 -7.87 2.41
N LEU A 55 9.29 -7.57 1.12
CA LEU A 55 9.54 -8.55 0.08
C LEU A 55 11.03 -8.69 -0.18
N ARG A 56 11.46 -9.91 -0.55
CA ARG A 56 12.84 -10.18 -0.89
C ARG A 56 13.09 -9.88 -2.35
N ASP A 57 14.32 -9.45 -2.65
CA ASP A 57 14.80 -9.28 -4.03
C ASP A 57 13.95 -8.32 -4.85
N VAL A 58 13.39 -7.32 -4.18
CA VAL A 58 12.64 -6.26 -4.84
C VAL A 58 13.42 -4.97 -4.70
N ALA A 59 13.67 -4.31 -5.82
CA ALA A 59 14.42 -3.06 -5.83
C ALA A 59 13.59 -1.90 -5.29
N ALA A 60 14.27 -0.91 -4.74
CA ALA A 60 13.62 0.34 -4.36
C ALA A 60 12.99 0.97 -5.61
N GLY A 61 11.77 1.49 -5.45
CA GLY A 61 10.99 2.02 -6.56
C GLY A 61 10.01 1.01 -7.14
N GLU A 62 10.10 -0.26 -6.72
CA GLU A 62 9.21 -1.30 -7.20
C GLU A 62 8.23 -1.79 -6.13
N GLY A 63 8.26 -1.18 -4.94
CA GLY A 63 7.37 -1.58 -3.86
C GLY A 63 7.95 -2.71 -3.03
N GLN A 64 8.92 -2.38 -2.18
CA GLN A 64 9.62 -3.38 -1.35
C GLN A 64 8.76 -3.93 -0.23
N PHE A 65 7.67 -3.24 0.11
CA PHE A 65 6.75 -3.68 1.16
C PHE A 65 5.39 -3.97 0.55
N ARG A 66 4.66 -4.87 1.20
CA ARG A 66 3.32 -5.25 0.77
C ARG A 66 2.37 -5.24 1.96
N LEU A 67 1.25 -4.52 1.80
CA LEU A 67 0.14 -4.57 2.75
C LEU A 67 -1.01 -5.33 2.12
N ARG A 68 -1.55 -6.32 2.84
CA ARG A 68 -2.77 -7.01 2.44
C ARG A 68 -3.93 -6.41 3.20
N SER A 69 -5.02 -6.11 2.48
CA SER A 69 -6.25 -5.60 3.08
C SER A 69 -7.42 -6.31 2.40
N GLY A 70 -7.99 -7.29 3.12
CA GLY A 70 -9.00 -8.15 2.54
C GLY A 70 -8.46 -8.90 1.33
N ARG A 71 -9.12 -8.77 0.18
CA ARG A 71 -8.69 -9.42 -1.06
C ARG A 71 -7.78 -8.55 -1.90
N PHE A 72 -7.37 -7.39 -1.38
CA PHE A 72 -6.54 -6.44 -2.09
C PHE A 72 -5.14 -6.44 -1.52
N ARG A 73 -4.18 -5.98 -2.34
CA ARG A 73 -2.83 -5.74 -1.86
C ARG A 73 -2.31 -4.42 -2.41
N ILE A 74 -1.47 -3.79 -1.61
CA ILE A 74 -0.80 -2.54 -1.96
C ILE A 74 0.68 -2.76 -1.74
N ARG A 75 1.49 -2.38 -2.75
CA ARG A 75 2.94 -2.42 -2.61
C ARG A 75 3.45 -0.99 -2.53
N TYR A 76 4.44 -0.79 -1.67
CA TYR A 76 4.95 0.55 -1.42
C TYR A 76 6.41 0.51 -1.02
N ASP A 77 7.07 1.65 -1.17
CA ASP A 77 8.42 1.87 -0.68
C ASP A 77 8.37 2.90 0.44
N ILE A 78 9.39 2.87 1.29
CA ILE A 78 9.54 3.87 2.35
C ILE A 78 10.85 4.60 2.10
N VAL A 79 10.77 5.92 1.95
CA VAL A 79 11.93 6.77 1.74
C VAL A 79 11.87 7.86 2.79
N GLU A 80 12.72 7.74 3.82
CA GLU A 80 12.73 8.66 4.95
C GLU A 80 11.34 8.73 5.60
N ARG A 81 10.64 9.86 5.49
CA ARG A 81 9.32 10.05 6.08
C ARG A 81 8.21 9.91 5.05
N GLU A 82 8.52 9.38 3.90
CA GLU A 82 7.54 9.23 2.83
C GLU A 82 7.25 7.76 2.54
N VAL A 83 5.98 7.44 2.39
CA VAL A 83 5.53 6.14 1.95
C VAL A 83 5.00 6.33 0.54
N VAL A 84 5.68 5.71 -0.43
CA VAL A 84 5.36 5.88 -1.85
C VAL A 84 4.64 4.65 -2.36
N LEU A 85 3.37 4.81 -2.70
CA LEU A 85 2.54 3.70 -3.17
C LEU A 85 2.83 3.43 -4.63
N GLN A 86 3.29 2.21 -4.94
CA GLN A 86 3.73 1.82 -6.27
C GLN A 86 2.75 0.97 -7.03
N TYR A 87 1.95 0.14 -6.32
CA TYR A 87 1.10 -0.84 -6.97
C TYR A 87 -0.08 -1.18 -6.08
N CYS A 88 -1.24 -1.45 -6.70
CA CYS A 88 -2.38 -2.06 -6.01
C CYS A 88 -3.07 -3.03 -6.95
N GLY A 89 -3.69 -4.06 -6.37
CA GLY A 89 -4.39 -5.07 -7.17
C GLY A 89 -5.06 -6.09 -6.28
N LEU A 90 -5.68 -7.08 -6.93
CA LEU A 90 -6.27 -8.21 -6.23
C LEU A 90 -5.17 -9.22 -5.91
N ARG A 91 -5.31 -9.89 -4.76
CA ARG A 91 -4.30 -10.87 -4.34
C ARG A 91 -4.08 -11.98 -5.35
N ARG A 92 -5.15 -12.39 -6.05
CA ARG A 92 -5.05 -13.47 -7.04
C ARG A 92 -4.28 -13.09 -8.28
N GLU A 93 -4.32 -11.82 -8.64
CA GLU A 93 -3.68 -11.36 -9.88
C GLU A 93 -2.18 -11.29 -9.79
N ASP A 94 -1.64 -11.44 -8.58
CA ASP A 94 -0.20 -11.41 -8.34
C ASP A 94 0.40 -12.80 -8.20
N THR A 95 -0.32 -13.80 -8.62
CA THR A 95 0.19 -15.16 -8.62
C THR A 95 1.13 -15.34 -9.80
N TYR A 96 2.30 -15.74 -9.53
CA TYR A 96 3.34 -15.95 -10.52
C TYR A 96 3.85 -17.37 -10.45
#